data_e46dc6089d7daa12ab284efd04d0494f
#
_entry.id   e46dc6089d7daa12ab284efd04d0494f
#
_cell.length_a   1.000
_cell.length_b   1.000
_cell.length_c   1.000
_cell.angle_alpha   90.00
_cell.angle_beta   90.00
_cell.angle_gamma   90.00
#
_symmetry.space_group_name_H-M   'P 1'
#
loop_
_entity.id
_entity.type
_entity.pdbx_description
1 polymer ?
#
loop_
_entity_poly.entity_id
_entity_poly.type
_entity_poly.pdbx_seq_one_letter_code
_entity_poly.pdbx_strand_id
1 'polypeptide(L)'
;AKADAAKQALGKVQTQEREQLVEKQKEQMQEQQIQQTKFWEGVAETIETSKEFAGLHVPEREKSKFFNYLSKPVTREGYTQRDIDHSEAEMETKLAIDYLMYKGFNLDQIINTKAKTKASKSLREKISKNEETVKSARRKSRRSKNVDLDDLDLSI
;
A
#
# COMPACT_ATOMS: atom_id res chain seq x y z
N ALA A 1 45.55 -43.73 -34.85
CA ALA A 1 44.23 -44.38 -35.10
C ALA A 1 43.36 -44.49 -33.89
N LYS A 2 43.77 -45.08 -32.74
CA LYS A 2 42.87 -45.14 -31.51
C LYS A 2 42.65 -43.79 -30.81
N ALA A 3 43.70 -42.98 -30.78
CA ALA A 3 43.61 -41.65 -30.16
C ALA A 3 42.67 -40.65 -30.93
N ASP A 4 42.67 -40.77 -32.24
CA ASP A 4 41.86 -39.94 -33.14
C ASP A 4 40.37 -40.34 -33.06
N ALA A 5 40.09 -41.62 -32.96
CA ALA A 5 38.73 -42.12 -32.74
C ALA A 5 38.15 -41.66 -31.37
N ALA A 6 39.00 -41.69 -30.34
CA ALA A 6 38.59 -41.20 -29.01
C ALA A 6 38.30 -39.69 -29.00
N LYS A 7 39.14 -38.88 -29.66
CA LYS A 7 38.88 -37.43 -29.82
C LYS A 7 37.60 -37.13 -30.59
N GLN A 8 37.34 -37.89 -31.68
CA GLN A 8 36.11 -37.74 -32.44
C GLN A 8 34.87 -38.14 -31.63
N ALA A 9 34.95 -39.21 -30.83
CA ALA A 9 33.87 -39.63 -29.96
C ALA A 9 33.59 -38.58 -28.87
N LEU A 10 34.64 -38.05 -28.24
CA LEU A 10 34.52 -36.98 -27.24
C LEU A 10 33.89 -35.70 -27.84
N GLY A 11 34.32 -35.30 -29.05
CA GLY A 11 33.76 -34.16 -29.76
C GLY A 11 32.25 -34.33 -30.04
N LYS A 12 31.83 -35.53 -30.44
CA LYS A 12 30.42 -35.83 -30.67
C LYS A 12 29.59 -35.74 -29.38
N VAL A 13 30.09 -36.30 -28.29
CA VAL A 13 29.41 -36.21 -26.98
C VAL A 13 29.28 -34.77 -26.53
N GLN A 14 30.35 -33.98 -26.61
CA GLN A 14 30.31 -32.56 -26.27
C GLN A 14 29.33 -31.76 -27.13
N THR A 15 29.22 -32.07 -28.41
CA THR A 15 28.27 -31.41 -29.31
C THR A 15 26.84 -31.78 -28.92
N GLN A 16 26.57 -33.06 -28.67
CA GLN A 16 25.25 -33.53 -28.22
C GLN A 16 24.83 -32.93 -26.87
N GLU A 17 25.74 -32.85 -25.90
CA GLU A 17 25.48 -32.22 -24.61
C GLU A 17 25.16 -30.73 -24.77
N ARG A 18 25.85 -29.99 -25.62
CA ARG A 18 25.57 -28.61 -25.95
C ARG A 18 24.19 -28.44 -26.58
N GLU A 19 23.85 -29.26 -27.57
CA GLU A 19 22.56 -29.25 -28.25
C GLU A 19 21.42 -29.49 -27.25
N GLN A 20 21.56 -30.48 -26.38
CA GLN A 20 20.58 -30.76 -25.32
C GLN A 20 20.44 -29.60 -24.32
N LEU A 21 21.57 -28.95 -23.98
CA LEU A 21 21.53 -27.80 -23.06
C LEU A 21 20.80 -26.61 -23.70
N VAL A 22 21.09 -26.33 -24.96
CA VAL A 22 20.42 -25.24 -25.70
C VAL A 22 18.93 -25.55 -25.88
N GLU A 23 18.56 -26.77 -26.15
CA GLU A 23 17.17 -27.19 -26.29
C GLU A 23 16.40 -27.03 -24.96
N LYS A 24 16.99 -27.53 -23.86
CA LYS A 24 16.43 -27.31 -22.52
C LYS A 24 16.26 -25.83 -22.14
N GLN A 25 17.25 -25.00 -22.46
CA GLN A 25 17.14 -23.55 -22.21
C GLN A 25 16.03 -22.93 -23.04
N LYS A 26 15.88 -23.36 -24.30
CA LYS A 26 14.81 -22.89 -25.19
C LYS A 26 13.43 -23.30 -24.66
N GLU A 27 13.27 -24.53 -24.24
CA GLU A 27 12.05 -25.04 -23.64
C GLU A 27 11.70 -24.25 -22.36
N GLN A 28 12.67 -24.06 -21.46
CA GLN A 28 12.47 -23.26 -20.24
C GLN A 28 12.06 -21.82 -20.53
N MET A 29 12.69 -21.18 -21.51
CA MET A 29 12.29 -19.82 -21.93
C MET A 29 10.88 -19.80 -22.51
N GLN A 30 10.49 -20.78 -23.31
CA GLN A 30 9.12 -20.87 -23.83
C GLN A 30 8.11 -21.10 -22.73
N GLU A 31 8.39 -21.99 -21.79
CA GLU A 31 7.52 -22.21 -20.62
C GLU A 31 7.35 -20.93 -19.78
N GLN A 32 8.44 -20.23 -19.52
CA GLN A 32 8.37 -18.94 -18.80
C GLN A 32 7.53 -17.91 -19.55
N GLN A 33 7.68 -17.80 -20.87
CA GLN A 33 6.88 -16.90 -21.68
C GLN A 33 5.38 -17.26 -21.62
N ILE A 34 5.05 -18.55 -21.73
CA ILE A 34 3.67 -19.03 -21.66
C ILE A 34 3.08 -18.73 -20.27
N GLN A 35 3.83 -19.00 -19.20
CA GLN A 35 3.38 -18.72 -17.83
C GLN A 35 3.18 -17.22 -17.62
N GLN A 36 4.09 -16.40 -18.11
CA GLN A 36 3.98 -14.94 -18.02
C GLN A 36 2.76 -14.41 -18.80
N THR A 37 2.54 -14.93 -20.00
CA THR A 37 1.36 -14.55 -20.80
C THR A 37 0.06 -14.93 -20.08
N LYS A 38 -0.05 -16.17 -19.61
CA LYS A 38 -1.22 -16.62 -18.84
C LYS A 38 -1.45 -15.80 -17.57
N PHE A 39 -0.39 -15.41 -16.87
CA PHE A 39 -0.48 -14.56 -15.70
C PHE A 39 -1.11 -13.19 -16.06
N TRP A 40 -0.61 -12.54 -17.12
CA TRP A 40 -1.12 -11.24 -17.54
C TRP A 40 -2.54 -11.30 -18.12
N GLU A 41 -2.87 -12.39 -18.82
CA GLU A 41 -4.25 -12.66 -19.26
C GLU A 41 -5.20 -12.78 -18.06
N GLY A 42 -4.83 -13.54 -17.03
CA GLY A 42 -5.60 -13.67 -15.80
C GLY A 42 -5.75 -12.34 -15.03
N VAL A 43 -4.70 -11.52 -15.00
CA VAL A 43 -4.76 -10.18 -14.42
C VAL A 43 -5.73 -9.28 -15.20
N ALA A 44 -5.64 -9.29 -16.54
CA ALA A 44 -6.53 -8.52 -17.40
C ALA A 44 -7.99 -8.93 -17.21
N GLU A 45 -8.28 -10.22 -17.23
CA GLU A 45 -9.62 -10.77 -17.00
C GLU A 45 -10.16 -10.39 -15.63
N THR A 46 -9.33 -10.48 -14.59
CA THR A 46 -9.72 -10.06 -13.24
C THR A 46 -10.06 -8.59 -13.17
N ILE A 47 -9.28 -7.72 -13.82
CA ILE A 47 -9.54 -6.27 -13.86
C ILE A 47 -10.82 -5.96 -14.65
N GLU A 48 -11.07 -6.65 -15.76
CA GLU A 48 -12.27 -6.42 -16.58
C GLU A 48 -13.55 -6.88 -15.89
N THR A 49 -13.52 -8.06 -15.26
CA THR A 49 -14.70 -8.66 -14.64
C THR A 49 -15.03 -8.08 -13.28
N SER A 50 -14.04 -7.65 -12.51
CA SER A 50 -14.25 -7.12 -11.17
C SER A 50 -14.72 -5.66 -11.21
N LYS A 51 -15.75 -5.37 -10.43
CA LYS A 51 -16.23 -4.00 -10.21
C LYS A 51 -15.50 -3.29 -9.08
N GLU A 52 -14.92 -4.07 -8.19
CA GLU A 52 -14.23 -3.58 -7.00
C GLU A 52 -13.09 -4.51 -6.59
N PHE A 53 -12.05 -3.93 -5.99
CA PHE A 53 -10.96 -4.67 -5.36
C PHE A 53 -10.95 -4.36 -3.87
N ALA A 54 -11.18 -5.37 -3.04
CA ALA A 54 -11.21 -5.22 -1.58
C ALA A 54 -12.12 -4.05 -1.10
N GLY A 55 -13.29 -3.87 -1.72
CA GLY A 55 -14.23 -2.79 -1.41
C GLY A 55 -13.93 -1.44 -2.07
N LEU A 56 -12.86 -1.34 -2.85
CA LEU A 56 -12.55 -0.15 -3.65
C LEU A 56 -13.18 -0.27 -5.03
N HIS A 57 -14.12 0.60 -5.33
CA HIS A 57 -14.74 0.65 -6.65
C HIS A 57 -13.76 1.15 -7.71
N VAL A 58 -13.61 0.41 -8.80
CA VAL A 58 -12.76 0.77 -9.94
C VAL A 58 -13.65 1.13 -11.13
N PRO A 59 -13.67 2.40 -11.55
CA PRO A 59 -14.46 2.84 -12.71
C PRO A 59 -13.97 2.18 -14.00
N GLU A 60 -14.88 1.83 -14.90
CA GLU A 60 -14.55 1.20 -16.19
C GLU A 60 -13.49 1.97 -16.98
N ARG A 61 -13.58 3.31 -16.99
CA ARG A 61 -12.63 4.20 -17.68
C ARG A 61 -11.20 4.12 -17.13
N GLU A 62 -11.01 3.59 -15.92
CA GLU A 62 -9.70 3.50 -15.26
C GLU A 62 -9.08 2.11 -15.40
N LYS A 63 -9.87 1.09 -15.72
CA LYS A 63 -9.40 -0.30 -15.83
C LYS A 63 -8.23 -0.46 -16.79
N SER A 64 -8.35 0.09 -18.02
CA SER A 64 -7.27 0.02 -19.01
C SER A 64 -6.02 0.78 -18.59
N LYS A 65 -6.17 1.92 -17.92
CA LYS A 65 -5.04 2.70 -17.39
C LYS A 65 -4.35 1.94 -16.26
N PHE A 66 -5.14 1.34 -15.38
CA PHE A 66 -4.63 0.53 -14.28
C PHE A 66 -3.89 -0.72 -14.78
N PHE A 67 -4.43 -1.43 -15.79
CA PHE A 67 -3.73 -2.53 -16.41
C PHE A 67 -2.40 -2.10 -17.03
N ASN A 68 -2.38 -0.99 -17.76
CA ASN A 68 -1.14 -0.44 -18.34
C ASN A 68 -0.12 -0.05 -17.27
N TYR A 69 -0.55 0.53 -16.17
CA TYR A 69 0.29 0.88 -15.03
C TYR A 69 0.99 -0.36 -14.44
N LEU A 70 0.27 -1.50 -14.38
CA LEU A 70 0.81 -2.76 -13.85
C LEU A 70 1.72 -3.49 -14.83
N SER A 71 1.39 -3.48 -16.13
CA SER A 71 1.98 -4.40 -17.12
C SER A 71 2.90 -3.75 -18.12
N LYS A 72 2.73 -2.44 -18.41
CA LYS A 72 3.48 -1.78 -19.47
C LYS A 72 4.86 -1.35 -18.98
N PRO A 73 5.95 -1.88 -19.56
CA PRO A 73 7.30 -1.43 -19.24
C PRO A 73 7.52 0.02 -19.69
N VAL A 74 8.09 0.83 -18.80
CA VAL A 74 8.40 2.25 -19.05
C VAL A 74 9.90 2.51 -19.10
N THR A 75 10.72 1.54 -18.69
CA THR A 75 12.18 1.59 -18.77
C THR A 75 12.74 0.59 -19.78
N ARG A 76 13.99 0.78 -20.16
CA ARG A 76 14.69 -0.16 -21.05
C ARG A 76 14.97 -1.52 -20.38
N GLU A 77 15.08 -1.54 -19.06
CA GLU A 77 15.27 -2.74 -18.24
C GLU A 77 13.98 -3.54 -18.05
N GLY A 78 12.83 -3.01 -18.51
CA GLY A 78 11.53 -3.68 -18.43
C GLY A 78 10.73 -3.38 -17.17
N TYR A 79 11.13 -2.40 -16.35
CA TYR A 79 10.34 -2.00 -15.17
C TYR A 79 9.06 -1.26 -15.56
N THR A 80 7.97 -1.60 -14.89
CA THR A 80 6.69 -0.91 -15.03
C THR A 80 6.63 0.35 -14.17
N GLN A 81 5.65 1.23 -14.41
CA GLN A 81 5.46 2.39 -13.56
C GLN A 81 5.17 1.98 -12.11
N ARG A 82 4.42 0.90 -11.90
CA ARG A 82 4.20 0.32 -10.57
C ARG A 82 5.51 -0.02 -9.85
N ASP A 83 6.47 -0.63 -10.57
CA ASP A 83 7.74 -1.06 -9.97
C ASP A 83 8.56 0.14 -9.53
N ILE A 84 8.55 1.22 -10.33
CA ILE A 84 9.21 2.50 -10.00
C ILE A 84 8.54 3.11 -8.78
N ASP A 85 7.23 3.33 -8.82
CA ASP A 85 6.49 3.96 -7.72
C ASP A 85 6.65 3.19 -6.41
N HIS A 86 6.65 1.85 -6.47
CA HIS A 86 6.88 1.02 -5.29
C HIS A 86 8.32 1.09 -4.78
N SER A 87 9.31 1.18 -5.67
CA SER A 87 10.72 1.30 -5.28
C SER A 87 11.02 2.65 -4.62
N GLU A 88 10.45 3.72 -5.15
CA GLU A 88 10.62 5.10 -4.69
C GLU A 88 9.73 5.47 -3.49
N ALA A 89 8.70 4.66 -3.22
CA ALA A 89 7.81 4.91 -2.10
C ALA A 89 8.55 4.97 -0.76
N GLU A 90 8.17 5.92 0.08
CA GLU A 90 8.69 6.04 1.44
C GLU A 90 8.40 4.79 2.29
N MET A 91 9.25 4.51 3.27
CA MET A 91 9.11 3.34 4.15
C MET A 91 7.74 3.32 4.84
N GLU A 92 7.21 4.47 5.23
CA GLU A 92 5.89 4.57 5.85
C GLU A 92 4.77 4.09 4.91
N THR A 93 4.84 4.44 3.62
CA THR A 93 3.90 3.99 2.61
C THR A 93 3.98 2.47 2.39
N LYS A 94 5.19 1.92 2.33
CA LYS A 94 5.41 0.47 2.20
C LYS A 94 4.81 -0.29 3.39
N LEU A 95 5.09 0.18 4.61
CA LEU A 95 4.53 -0.39 5.84
C LEU A 95 2.99 -0.26 5.90
N ALA A 96 2.42 0.83 5.37
CA ALA A 96 0.97 0.99 5.29
C ALA A 96 0.33 -0.05 4.37
N ILE A 97 0.94 -0.35 3.22
CA ILE A 97 0.50 -1.40 2.30
C ILE A 97 0.57 -2.77 2.99
N ASP A 98 1.69 -3.09 3.64
CA ASP A 98 1.88 -4.34 4.37
C ASP A 98 0.86 -4.50 5.50
N TYR A 99 0.55 -3.41 6.21
CA TYR A 99 -0.47 -3.41 7.25
C TYR A 99 -1.88 -3.64 6.69
N LEU A 100 -2.20 -3.07 5.52
CA LEU A 100 -3.46 -3.34 4.82
C LEU A 100 -3.57 -4.82 4.43
N MET A 101 -2.51 -5.41 3.91
CA MET A 101 -2.43 -6.83 3.60
C MET A 101 -2.61 -7.69 4.85
N TYR A 102 -1.92 -7.36 5.95
CA TYR A 102 -2.07 -8.04 7.23
C TYR A 102 -3.51 -8.01 7.77
N LYS A 103 -4.25 -6.91 7.53
CA LYS A 103 -5.67 -6.77 7.88
C LYS A 103 -6.62 -7.38 6.85
N GLY A 104 -6.12 -8.11 5.85
CA GLY A 104 -6.93 -8.72 4.79
C GLY A 104 -7.69 -7.69 3.96
N PHE A 105 -7.15 -6.47 3.81
CA PHE A 105 -7.80 -5.35 3.11
C PHE A 105 -9.22 -5.02 3.60
N ASN A 106 -9.54 -5.29 4.85
CA ASN A 106 -10.84 -4.93 5.43
C ASN A 106 -10.90 -3.42 5.67
N LEU A 107 -11.14 -2.68 4.58
CA LEU A 107 -11.15 -1.21 4.57
C LEU A 107 -12.25 -0.63 5.45
N ASP A 108 -13.41 -1.30 5.54
CA ASP A 108 -14.52 -0.86 6.39
C ASP A 108 -14.13 -0.81 7.86
N GLN A 109 -13.41 -1.82 8.35
CA GLN A 109 -12.91 -1.82 9.72
C GLN A 109 -11.90 -0.69 9.95
N ILE A 110 -11.02 -0.44 8.98
CA ILE A 110 -9.99 0.59 9.08
C ILE A 110 -10.63 1.99 9.07
N ILE A 111 -11.59 2.23 8.16
CA ILE A 111 -12.33 3.49 8.07
C ILE A 111 -13.14 3.73 9.35
N ASN A 112 -13.88 2.73 9.83
CA ASN A 112 -14.66 2.80 11.06
C ASN A 112 -13.79 3.07 12.29
N THR A 113 -12.61 2.42 12.39
CA THR A 113 -11.67 2.66 13.48
C THR A 113 -11.13 4.09 13.42
N LYS A 114 -10.76 4.58 12.23
CA LYS A 114 -10.26 5.93 12.03
C LYS A 114 -11.32 6.99 12.34
N ALA A 115 -12.57 6.75 11.93
CA ALA A 115 -13.71 7.62 12.24
C ALA A 115 -13.99 7.68 13.75
N LYS A 116 -14.02 6.54 14.45
CA LYS A 116 -14.19 6.46 15.91
C LYS A 116 -13.06 7.19 16.65
N THR A 117 -11.81 7.00 16.24
CA THR A 117 -10.66 7.68 16.85
C THR A 117 -10.73 9.19 16.66
N LYS A 118 -11.10 9.67 15.45
CA LYS A 118 -11.26 11.08 15.16
C LYS A 118 -12.41 11.71 15.99
N ALA A 119 -13.54 11.02 16.06
CA ALA A 119 -14.69 11.44 16.88
C ALA A 119 -14.33 11.51 18.36
N SER A 120 -13.62 10.51 18.90
CA SER A 120 -13.15 10.49 20.29
C SER A 120 -12.18 11.64 20.60
N LYS A 121 -11.23 11.93 19.70
CA LYS A 121 -10.32 13.09 19.85
C LYS A 121 -11.10 14.41 19.87
N SER A 122 -12.00 14.62 18.90
CA SER A 122 -12.82 15.82 18.83
C SER A 122 -13.70 16.01 20.09
N LEU A 123 -14.25 14.92 20.62
CA LEU A 123 -15.03 14.93 21.85
C LEU A 123 -14.18 15.32 23.08
N ARG A 124 -12.97 14.73 23.20
CA ARG A 124 -12.03 15.08 24.28
C ARG A 124 -11.61 16.54 24.22
N GLU A 125 -11.31 17.07 23.03
CA GLU A 125 -10.97 18.48 22.85
C GLU A 125 -12.14 19.42 23.24
N LYS A 126 -13.38 19.06 22.90
CA LYS A 126 -14.56 19.84 23.31
C LYS A 126 -14.78 19.80 24.81
N ILE A 127 -14.60 18.64 25.46
CA ILE A 127 -14.72 18.49 26.89
C ILE A 127 -13.63 19.31 27.60
N SER A 128 -12.38 19.24 27.19
CA SER A 128 -11.29 20.02 27.80
C SER A 128 -11.52 21.54 27.68
N LYS A 129 -11.95 22.00 26.49
CA LYS A 129 -12.32 23.42 26.29
C LYS A 129 -13.47 23.86 27.19
N ASN A 130 -14.51 23.03 27.35
CA ASN A 130 -15.62 23.33 28.25
C ASN A 130 -15.18 23.36 29.73
N GLU A 131 -14.29 22.44 30.15
CA GLU A 131 -13.74 22.47 31.50
C GLU A 131 -12.90 23.71 31.78
N GLU A 132 -12.11 24.18 30.82
CA GLU A 132 -11.35 25.42 30.93
C GLU A 132 -12.29 26.67 31.03
N THR A 133 -13.34 26.69 30.21
CA THR A 133 -14.35 27.78 30.28
C THR A 133 -15.09 27.79 31.61
N VAL A 134 -15.47 26.63 32.15
CA VAL A 134 -16.11 26.51 33.46
C VAL A 134 -15.16 26.92 34.59
N LYS A 135 -13.89 26.52 34.54
CA LYS A 135 -12.86 26.93 35.51
C LYS A 135 -12.61 28.44 35.47
N SER A 136 -12.58 29.05 34.29
CA SER A 136 -12.42 30.51 34.12
C SER A 136 -13.63 31.29 34.61
N ALA A 137 -14.86 30.82 34.36
CA ALA A 137 -16.07 31.40 34.85
C ALA A 137 -16.16 31.32 36.39
N ARG A 138 -15.78 30.17 37.00
CA ARG A 138 -15.71 30.05 38.48
C ARG A 138 -14.65 30.98 39.10
N ARG A 139 -13.51 31.20 38.45
CA ARG A 139 -12.50 32.18 38.93
C ARG A 139 -13.00 33.59 38.86
N LYS A 140 -13.73 34.00 37.80
CA LYS A 140 -14.35 35.33 37.71
C LYS A 140 -15.43 35.53 38.75
N SER A 141 -16.27 34.53 39.02
CA SER A 141 -17.32 34.59 40.04
C SER A 141 -16.76 34.70 41.47
N ARG A 142 -15.62 34.08 41.77
CA ARG A 142 -14.97 34.22 43.09
C ARG A 142 -14.28 35.57 43.28
N ARG A 143 -13.80 36.21 42.21
CA ARG A 143 -13.20 37.57 42.28
C ARG A 143 -14.23 38.68 42.45
N SER A 144 -15.48 38.46 42.05
CA SER A 144 -16.58 39.40 42.19
C SER A 144 -17.26 39.38 43.58
N LYS A 145 -16.91 38.45 44.46
CA LYS A 145 -17.47 38.32 45.80
C LYS A 145 -16.61 38.94 46.93
N ASN A 146 -15.47 39.51 46.61
CA ASN A 146 -14.76 40.39 47.53
C ASN A 146 -15.27 41.81 47.32
N VAL A 147 -16.49 42.05 47.76
CA VAL A 147 -16.97 43.41 48.01
C VAL A 147 -16.37 43.77 49.34
N ASP A 148 -15.54 44.81 49.36
CA ASP A 148 -14.96 45.39 50.55
C ASP A 148 -16.13 45.86 51.49
N LEU A 149 -16.15 45.27 52.70
CA LEU A 149 -17.07 45.56 53.73
C LEU A 149 -16.70 46.87 54.57
N ASP A 150 -15.68 47.56 54.05
CA ASP A 150 -15.14 48.75 54.74
C ASP A 150 -15.84 50.06 54.39
N ASP A 151 -16.88 50.07 53.54
CA ASP A 151 -17.63 51.28 53.15
C ASP A 151 -19.07 51.33 53.75
N LEU A 152 -19.28 50.68 54.85
CA LEU A 152 -20.51 50.93 55.67
C LEU A 152 -20.26 52.04 56.71
N ASP A 153 -20.36 53.26 56.23
CA ASP A 153 -20.41 54.44 57.07
C ASP A 153 -21.75 54.44 57.94
N LEU A 154 -21.61 54.04 59.19
CA LEU A 154 -22.67 54.12 60.20
C LEU A 154 -22.53 55.44 60.95
N SER A 155 -22.96 56.53 60.32
CA SER A 155 -23.18 57.80 60.99
C SER A 155 -24.64 57.85 61.48
N ILE A 156 -24.82 57.79 62.81
CA ILE A 156 -26.05 58.21 63.54
C ILE A 156 -25.84 59.60 64.03
#